data_f12fdd54f36a89e01cc897eeb3812d4b
#
_entry.id   f12fdd54f36a89e01cc897eeb3812d4b
#
_cell.length_a   1.000
_cell.length_b   1.000
_cell.length_c   1.000
_cell.angle_alpha   90.00
_cell.angle_beta   90.00
_cell.angle_gamma   90.00
#
_symmetry.space_group_name_H-M   'P 1'
#
loop_
_entity.id
_entity.type
_entity.pdbx_description
1 polymer ?
#
loop_
_entity_poly.entity_id
_entity_poly.type
_entity_poly.pdbx_seq_one_letter_code
_entity_poly.pdbx_strand_id
1 'polypeptide(L)'
;MQLTTALTLANRYAPNTEQLGKLSDILCPDFINQCLEASGVATIRKRRIPLDMAVWAVVAMSLYRQEPLWSIVSKAQLMLPGKRSLVAPSAIVQARQRLGADAMKEVFHQSQSLWNETADHPTWCGLKLLAVDGVVWRTPDTKENRDAFQSASNQNGEGSFPQVRMVCQMELTSH
;
A
#
# COMPACT_ATOMS: atom_id res chain seq x y z
N MET A 1 10.08 18.24 9.08
CA MET A 1 9.02 18.76 8.19
C MET A 1 7.72 18.75 8.99
N GLN A 2 7.03 19.87 9.11
CA GLN A 2 5.83 19.94 9.95
C GLN A 2 4.67 19.17 9.31
N LEU A 3 3.77 18.62 10.14
CA LEU A 3 2.56 17.88 9.72
C LEU A 3 1.77 18.63 8.63
N THR A 4 1.69 19.96 8.74
CA THR A 4 1.08 20.86 7.75
C THR A 4 1.71 20.76 6.35
N THR A 5 3.04 20.59 6.26
CA THR A 5 3.74 20.47 4.96
C THR A 5 3.50 19.08 4.34
N ALA A 6 3.41 18.04 5.15
CA ALA A 6 3.08 16.68 4.69
C ALA A 6 1.62 16.62 4.19
N LEU A 7 0.69 17.25 4.90
CA LEU A 7 -0.70 17.38 4.50
C LEU A 7 -0.86 18.26 3.23
N THR A 8 -0.07 19.32 3.09
CA THR A 8 -0.08 20.18 1.88
C THR A 8 0.48 19.43 0.66
N LEU A 9 1.47 18.56 0.83
CA LEU A 9 1.99 17.70 -0.23
C LEU A 9 0.99 16.58 -0.58
N ALA A 10 0.35 15.97 0.39
CA ALA A 10 -0.73 15.00 0.17
C ALA A 10 -1.92 15.67 -0.56
N ASN A 11 -2.31 16.88 -0.14
CA ASN A 11 -3.37 17.67 -0.80
C ASN A 11 -3.03 18.11 -2.23
N ARG A 12 -1.76 18.16 -2.59
CA ARG A 12 -1.34 18.48 -3.97
C ARG A 12 -1.60 17.34 -4.94
N TYR A 13 -1.65 16.10 -4.43
CA TYR A 13 -1.87 14.88 -5.20
C TYR A 13 -3.17 14.15 -4.85
N ALA A 14 -3.79 14.49 -3.72
CA ALA A 14 -5.10 14.02 -3.32
C ALA A 14 -5.90 15.23 -2.80
N PRO A 15 -6.71 15.87 -3.64
CA PRO A 15 -7.38 17.13 -3.30
C PRO A 15 -8.44 17.05 -2.20
N ASN A 16 -8.61 15.88 -1.57
CA ASN A 16 -9.67 15.70 -0.58
C ASN A 16 -9.14 15.08 0.73
N THR A 17 -8.92 15.94 1.76
CA THR A 17 -8.51 15.51 3.10
C THR A 17 -9.53 14.60 3.80
N GLU A 18 -10.81 14.65 3.42
CA GLU A 18 -11.84 13.76 3.92
C GLU A 18 -11.59 12.30 3.52
N GLN A 19 -10.97 12.06 2.37
CA GLN A 19 -10.66 10.70 1.90
C GLN A 19 -9.54 10.03 2.70
N LEU A 20 -8.54 10.79 3.15
CA LEU A 20 -7.49 10.27 4.05
C LEU A 20 -8.05 9.92 5.43
N GLY A 21 -9.04 10.69 5.92
CA GLY A 21 -9.81 10.34 7.12
C GLY A 21 -10.54 9.01 6.93
N LYS A 22 -11.25 8.84 5.83
CA LYS A 22 -11.95 7.59 5.50
C LYS A 22 -11.01 6.38 5.38
N LEU A 23 -9.78 6.57 4.87
CA LEU A 23 -8.81 5.49 4.81
C LEU A 23 -8.38 5.01 6.21
N SER A 24 -8.22 5.91 7.17
CA SER A 24 -7.91 5.53 8.56
C SER A 24 -9.09 4.86 9.26
N ASP A 25 -10.32 5.18 8.89
CA ASP A 25 -11.53 4.52 9.41
C ASP A 25 -11.65 3.09 8.84
N ILE A 26 -11.34 2.90 7.56
CA ILE A 26 -11.34 1.57 6.93
C ILE A 26 -10.19 0.72 7.46
N LEU A 27 -8.96 1.24 7.48
CA LEU A 27 -7.78 0.52 7.96
C LEU A 27 -7.63 0.61 9.49
N CYS A 28 -8.74 0.46 10.23
CA CYS A 28 -8.68 0.42 11.68
C CYS A 28 -7.93 -0.84 12.19
N PRO A 29 -7.41 -0.83 13.42
CA PRO A 29 -6.63 -1.95 13.95
C PRO A 29 -7.35 -3.30 13.89
N ASP A 30 -8.66 -3.32 14.16
CA ASP A 30 -9.46 -4.55 14.14
C ASP A 30 -9.59 -5.12 12.72
N PHE A 31 -9.83 -4.27 11.73
CA PHE A 31 -9.86 -4.66 10.33
C PHE A 31 -8.51 -5.25 9.88
N ILE A 32 -7.40 -4.56 10.20
CA ILE A 32 -6.05 -5.05 9.85
C ILE A 32 -5.78 -6.40 10.52
N ASN A 33 -6.15 -6.57 11.79
CA ASN A 33 -5.97 -7.84 12.48
C ASN A 33 -6.76 -8.98 11.83
N GLN A 34 -8.01 -8.75 11.42
CA GLN A 34 -8.80 -9.72 10.67
C GLN A 34 -8.13 -10.14 9.35
N CYS A 35 -7.60 -9.18 8.59
CA CYS A 35 -6.85 -9.47 7.36
C CYS A 35 -5.58 -10.29 7.64
N LEU A 36 -4.85 -9.98 8.72
CA LEU A 36 -3.66 -10.72 9.11
C LEU A 36 -3.99 -12.16 9.56
N GLU A 37 -5.10 -12.35 10.25
CA GLU A 37 -5.59 -13.68 10.62
C GLU A 37 -6.00 -14.48 9.39
N ALA A 38 -6.78 -13.89 8.49
CA ALA A 38 -7.21 -14.51 7.25
C ALA A 38 -6.03 -14.94 6.35
N SER A 39 -4.96 -14.15 6.33
CA SER A 39 -3.73 -14.49 5.58
C SER A 39 -2.81 -15.50 6.29
N GLY A 40 -3.16 -15.93 7.51
CA GLY A 40 -2.34 -16.86 8.31
C GLY A 40 -1.04 -16.25 8.85
N VAL A 41 -0.85 -14.93 8.77
CA VAL A 41 0.37 -14.23 9.20
C VAL A 41 0.25 -13.68 10.62
N ALA A 42 -0.95 -13.72 11.22
CA ALA A 42 -1.18 -13.26 12.59
C ALA A 42 -0.23 -13.95 13.59
N THR A 43 0.42 -13.17 14.44
CA THR A 43 1.33 -13.69 15.45
C THR A 43 0.96 -13.19 16.85
N ILE A 44 0.89 -14.09 17.81
CA ILE A 44 0.67 -13.79 19.23
C ILE A 44 1.90 -13.06 19.84
N ARG A 45 3.08 -13.21 19.23
CA ARG A 45 4.33 -12.66 19.73
C ARG A 45 4.40 -11.15 19.54
N LYS A 46 4.31 -10.37 20.63
CA LYS A 46 4.54 -8.92 20.63
C LYS A 46 6.00 -8.63 20.25
N ARG A 47 6.21 -8.06 19.07
CA ARG A 47 7.51 -7.60 18.57
C ARG A 47 7.60 -6.07 18.66
N ARG A 48 8.80 -5.50 18.49
CA ARG A 48 9.01 -4.04 18.49
C ARG A 48 8.20 -3.33 17.40
N ILE A 49 8.04 -3.98 16.24
CA ILE A 49 7.13 -3.55 15.17
C ILE A 49 6.07 -4.64 15.02
N PRO A 50 4.86 -4.42 15.50
CA PRO A 50 3.70 -5.28 15.21
C PRO A 50 3.38 -5.28 13.72
N LEU A 51 2.63 -6.28 13.26
CA LEU A 51 2.30 -6.43 11.84
C LEU A 51 1.32 -5.37 11.34
N ASP A 52 0.40 -4.91 12.19
CA ASP A 52 -0.49 -3.78 11.89
C ASP A 52 0.30 -2.52 11.54
N MET A 53 1.36 -2.25 12.28
CA MET A 53 2.27 -1.14 12.00
C MET A 53 3.06 -1.36 10.70
N ALA A 54 3.40 -2.62 10.37
CA ALA A 54 4.04 -2.93 9.10
C ALA A 54 3.10 -2.68 7.91
N VAL A 55 1.80 -2.99 8.03
CA VAL A 55 0.78 -2.65 7.03
C VAL A 55 0.76 -1.13 6.80
N TRP A 56 0.62 -0.35 7.86
CA TRP A 56 0.65 1.12 7.76
C TRP A 56 1.94 1.67 7.18
N ALA A 57 3.08 1.05 7.47
CA ALA A 57 4.36 1.44 6.88
C ALA A 57 4.36 1.21 5.35
N VAL A 58 3.79 0.10 4.87
CA VAL A 58 3.67 -0.18 3.43
C VAL A 58 2.73 0.80 2.75
N VAL A 59 1.57 1.09 3.35
CA VAL A 59 0.63 2.10 2.84
C VAL A 59 1.30 3.48 2.78
N ALA A 60 1.99 3.88 3.85
CA ALA A 60 2.70 5.16 3.90
C ALA A 60 3.83 5.26 2.86
N MET A 61 4.48 4.15 2.48
CA MET A 61 5.47 4.14 1.39
C MET A 61 4.86 4.54 0.05
N SER A 62 3.61 4.24 -0.22
CA SER A 62 2.92 4.66 -1.44
C SER A 62 2.61 6.16 -1.45
N LEU A 63 2.34 6.74 -0.29
CA LEU A 63 2.03 8.16 -0.11
C LEU A 63 3.30 9.03 -0.09
N TYR A 64 4.37 8.54 0.51
CA TYR A 64 5.63 9.29 0.73
C TYR A 64 6.78 8.74 -0.12
N ARG A 65 6.57 8.60 -1.43
CA ARG A 65 7.52 7.96 -2.38
C ARG A 65 8.92 8.57 -2.41
N GLN A 66 9.05 9.84 -2.07
CA GLN A 66 10.32 10.59 -2.12
C GLN A 66 11.11 10.52 -0.79
N GLU A 67 10.57 9.82 0.21
CA GLU A 67 11.17 9.84 1.53
C GLU A 67 11.87 8.52 1.87
N PRO A 68 12.96 8.59 2.65
CA PRO A 68 13.61 7.39 3.15
C PRO A 68 12.69 6.62 4.10
N LEU A 69 12.80 5.29 4.09
CA LEU A 69 11.93 4.38 4.83
C LEU A 69 11.82 4.71 6.34
N TRP A 70 12.91 5.12 6.96
CA TRP A 70 12.90 5.50 8.39
C TRP A 70 12.05 6.76 8.67
N SER A 71 12.06 7.72 7.75
CA SER A 71 11.21 8.92 7.83
C SER A 71 9.73 8.57 7.68
N ILE A 72 9.43 7.68 6.74
CA ILE A 72 8.07 7.17 6.51
C ILE A 72 7.51 6.51 7.77
N VAL A 73 8.29 5.67 8.42
CA VAL A 73 7.84 4.99 9.64
C VAL A 73 7.65 5.95 10.80
N SER A 74 8.54 6.93 10.95
CA SER A 74 8.34 7.98 11.96
C SER A 74 7.03 8.75 11.75
N LYS A 75 6.63 8.96 10.49
CA LYS A 75 5.34 9.59 10.14
C LYS A 75 4.17 8.65 10.35
N ALA A 76 4.30 7.37 9.99
CA ALA A 76 3.28 6.36 10.24
C ALA A 76 3.05 6.14 11.74
N GLN A 77 4.07 6.26 12.58
CA GLN A 77 3.94 6.23 14.04
C GLN A 77 3.07 7.36 14.60
N LEU A 78 3.03 8.52 13.93
CA LEU A 78 2.15 9.63 14.31
C LEU A 78 0.68 9.35 13.98
N MET A 79 0.40 8.41 13.06
CA MET A 79 -0.95 8.01 12.68
C MET A 79 -1.53 6.90 13.56
N LEU A 80 -0.70 6.23 14.36
CA LEU A 80 -1.11 5.13 15.24
C LEU A 80 -1.22 5.61 16.69
N PRO A 81 -2.31 5.32 17.40
CA PRO A 81 -2.45 5.68 18.81
C PRO A 81 -1.46 4.89 19.68
N GLY A 82 -0.70 5.59 20.50
CA GLY A 82 0.18 5.03 21.53
C GLY A 82 1.61 5.54 21.53
N LYS A 83 2.28 5.50 22.69
CA LYS A 83 3.71 5.80 22.83
C LYS A 83 4.54 4.61 22.32
N ARG A 84 5.22 4.75 21.20
CA ARG A 84 6.11 3.72 20.67
C ARG A 84 7.55 4.25 20.55
N SER A 85 8.50 3.41 20.92
CA SER A 85 9.93 3.76 20.89
C SER A 85 10.48 3.81 19.47
N LEU A 86 11.45 4.66 19.23
CA LEU A 86 12.23 4.70 17.99
C LEU A 86 12.71 3.30 17.60
N VAL A 87 12.48 2.93 16.36
CA VAL A 87 12.80 1.61 15.83
C VAL A 87 13.91 1.73 14.79
N ALA A 88 14.89 0.82 14.83
CA ALA A 88 15.96 0.79 13.87
C ALA A 88 15.42 0.53 12.43
N PRO A 89 15.99 1.14 11.38
CA PRO A 89 15.56 0.93 10.00
C PRO A 89 15.54 -0.54 9.57
N SER A 90 16.49 -1.35 10.05
CA SER A 90 16.54 -2.79 9.78
C SER A 90 15.33 -3.57 10.32
N ALA A 91 14.78 -3.13 11.47
CA ALA A 91 13.59 -3.78 12.03
C ALA A 91 12.33 -3.55 11.18
N ILE A 92 12.28 -2.44 10.46
CA ILE A 92 11.19 -2.14 9.52
C ILE A 92 11.27 -3.05 8.29
N VAL A 93 12.46 -3.22 7.74
CA VAL A 93 12.70 -4.14 6.61
C VAL A 93 12.28 -5.56 7.00
N GLN A 94 12.72 -6.03 8.17
CA GLN A 94 12.34 -7.34 8.70
C GLN A 94 10.82 -7.46 8.95
N ALA A 95 10.16 -6.40 9.43
CA ALA A 95 8.72 -6.40 9.64
C ALA A 95 7.98 -6.53 8.31
N ARG A 96 8.41 -5.81 7.27
CA ARG A 96 7.85 -5.92 5.92
C ARG A 96 8.06 -7.31 5.31
N GLN A 97 9.25 -7.91 5.49
CA GLN A 97 9.52 -9.27 5.03
C GLN A 97 8.61 -10.32 5.70
N ARG A 98 8.36 -10.14 7.01
CA ARG A 98 7.46 -11.03 7.75
C ARG A 98 5.99 -10.84 7.38
N LEU A 99 5.58 -9.60 7.06
CA LEU A 99 4.24 -9.30 6.60
C LEU A 99 3.93 -10.08 5.32
N GLY A 100 4.87 -10.11 4.39
CA GLY A 100 4.73 -10.82 3.14
C GLY A 100 3.76 -10.16 2.16
N ALA A 101 3.63 -10.77 0.99
CA ALA A 101 2.74 -10.29 -0.06
C ALA A 101 1.29 -10.69 0.20
N ASP A 102 1.05 -11.88 0.74
CA ASP A 102 -0.30 -12.43 0.93
C ASP A 102 -1.11 -11.61 1.94
N ALA A 103 -0.49 -11.15 3.02
CA ALA A 103 -1.15 -10.27 3.97
C ALA A 103 -1.56 -8.93 3.34
N MET A 104 -0.71 -8.33 2.51
CA MET A 104 -1.04 -7.09 1.80
C MET A 104 -2.10 -7.31 0.72
N LYS A 105 -2.10 -8.46 0.07
CA LYS A 105 -3.14 -8.86 -0.88
C LYS A 105 -4.49 -8.98 -0.18
N GLU A 106 -4.52 -9.59 1.00
CA GLU A 106 -5.74 -9.72 1.80
C GLU A 106 -6.26 -8.35 2.24
N VAL A 107 -5.39 -7.48 2.77
CA VAL A 107 -5.76 -6.09 3.11
C VAL A 107 -6.35 -5.36 1.91
N PHE A 108 -5.75 -5.50 0.72
CA PHE A 108 -6.25 -4.87 -0.50
C PHE A 108 -7.65 -5.37 -0.87
N HIS A 109 -7.86 -6.68 -0.91
CA HIS A 109 -9.15 -7.27 -1.31
C HIS A 109 -10.25 -6.95 -0.31
N GLN A 110 -9.97 -7.07 0.98
CA GLN A 110 -10.94 -6.76 2.03
C GLN A 110 -11.30 -5.26 2.05
N SER A 111 -10.32 -4.37 1.90
CA SER A 111 -10.57 -2.93 1.83
C SER A 111 -11.37 -2.55 0.58
N GLN A 112 -11.09 -3.17 -0.56
CA GLN A 112 -11.87 -2.98 -1.78
C GLN A 112 -13.33 -3.43 -1.60
N SER A 113 -13.56 -4.60 -1.00
CA SER A 113 -14.91 -5.11 -0.75
C SER A 113 -15.67 -4.18 0.17
N LEU A 114 -15.06 -3.80 1.29
CA LEU A 114 -15.66 -2.88 2.26
C LEU A 114 -15.99 -1.52 1.62
N TRP A 115 -15.08 -0.99 0.80
CA TRP A 115 -15.31 0.26 0.09
C TRP A 115 -16.47 0.15 -0.90
N ASN A 116 -16.54 -0.92 -1.67
CA ASN A 116 -17.64 -1.16 -2.61
C ASN A 116 -19.02 -1.29 -1.92
N GLU A 117 -19.04 -1.76 -0.67
CA GLU A 117 -20.26 -1.92 0.11
C GLU A 117 -20.70 -0.62 0.81
N THR A 118 -19.74 0.19 1.24
CA THR A 118 -19.99 1.34 2.12
C THR A 118 -19.96 2.69 1.42
N ALA A 119 -19.23 2.81 0.32
CA ALA A 119 -19.13 4.07 -0.41
C ALA A 119 -20.37 4.28 -1.32
N ASP A 120 -20.79 5.54 -1.42
CA ASP A 120 -21.76 5.93 -2.43
C ASP A 120 -21.08 5.93 -3.81
N HIS A 121 -21.62 5.16 -4.74
CA HIS A 121 -21.13 5.02 -6.10
C HIS A 121 -22.15 5.60 -7.10
N PRO A 122 -22.12 6.92 -7.35
CA PRO A 122 -22.97 7.53 -8.36
C PRO A 122 -22.86 6.80 -9.70
N THR A 123 -23.98 6.54 -10.35
CA THR A 123 -24.03 5.84 -11.61
C THR A 123 -24.34 6.79 -12.76
N TRP A 124 -23.81 6.49 -13.94
CA TRP A 124 -24.19 7.16 -15.17
C TRP A 124 -25.17 6.28 -15.96
N CYS A 125 -26.38 6.75 -16.14
CA CYS A 125 -27.46 5.95 -16.78
C CYS A 125 -27.65 4.55 -16.16
N GLY A 126 -27.49 4.42 -14.84
CA GLY A 126 -27.58 3.14 -14.13
C GLY A 126 -26.34 2.25 -14.24
N LEU A 127 -25.27 2.72 -14.86
CA LEU A 127 -24.02 1.98 -15.05
C LEU A 127 -22.92 2.54 -14.14
N LYS A 128 -22.10 1.66 -13.55
CA LYS A 128 -20.87 2.04 -12.85
C LYS A 128 -19.82 2.44 -13.88
N LEU A 129 -19.13 3.56 -13.62
CA LEU A 129 -18.02 4.03 -14.46
C LEU A 129 -16.72 3.47 -13.93
N LEU A 130 -16.01 2.74 -14.79
CA LEU A 130 -14.72 2.12 -14.47
C LEU A 130 -13.65 2.64 -15.43
N ALA A 131 -12.51 3.04 -14.89
CA ALA A 131 -11.30 3.26 -15.66
C ALA A 131 -10.43 2.01 -15.62
N VAL A 132 -9.76 1.72 -16.73
CA VAL A 132 -8.77 0.67 -16.84
C VAL A 132 -7.48 1.28 -17.35
N ASP A 133 -6.38 1.11 -16.63
CA ASP A 133 -5.06 1.58 -17.03
C ASP A 133 -4.01 0.51 -16.86
N GLY A 134 -2.99 0.54 -17.70
CA GLY A 134 -1.88 -0.39 -17.69
C GLY A 134 -0.55 0.32 -17.45
N VAL A 135 0.26 -0.22 -16.55
CA VAL A 135 1.60 0.30 -16.27
C VAL A 135 2.64 -0.81 -16.36
N VAL A 136 3.82 -0.46 -16.83
CA VAL A 136 4.98 -1.35 -16.87
C VAL A 136 6.08 -0.77 -16.00
N TRP A 137 6.49 -1.54 -14.99
CA TRP A 137 7.60 -1.19 -14.14
C TRP A 137 8.84 -2.00 -14.47
N ARG A 138 9.98 -1.34 -14.48
CA ARG A 138 11.28 -2.02 -14.48
C ARG A 138 11.60 -2.47 -13.07
N THR A 139 12.05 -3.71 -12.95
CA THR A 139 12.55 -4.25 -11.69
C THR A 139 14.08 -4.30 -11.69
N PRO A 140 14.74 -4.34 -10.52
CA PRO A 140 16.16 -4.57 -10.45
C PRO A 140 16.57 -5.82 -11.22
N ASP A 141 17.73 -5.75 -11.87
CA ASP A 141 18.25 -6.86 -12.65
C ASP A 141 18.89 -7.93 -11.74
N THR A 142 18.05 -8.76 -11.17
CA THR A 142 18.44 -9.93 -10.38
C THR A 142 17.96 -11.20 -11.04
N LYS A 143 18.60 -12.32 -10.70
CA LYS A 143 18.22 -13.62 -11.24
C LYS A 143 16.76 -13.94 -10.90
N GLU A 144 16.36 -13.72 -9.66
CA GLU A 144 15.01 -13.98 -9.16
C GLU A 144 13.96 -13.17 -9.93
N ASN A 145 14.26 -11.89 -10.20
CA ASN A 145 13.36 -11.04 -10.97
C ASN A 145 13.30 -11.45 -12.45
N ARG A 146 14.42 -11.88 -13.04
CA ARG A 146 14.43 -12.43 -14.41
C ARG A 146 13.61 -13.72 -14.50
N ASP A 147 13.77 -14.62 -13.55
CA ASP A 147 13.05 -15.88 -13.51
C ASP A 147 11.53 -15.66 -13.30
N ALA A 148 11.16 -14.67 -12.49
CA ALA A 148 9.75 -14.39 -12.15
C ALA A 148 9.02 -13.56 -13.23
N PHE A 149 9.66 -12.55 -13.82
CA PHE A 149 8.98 -11.53 -14.65
C PHE A 149 9.42 -11.52 -16.10
N GLN A 150 10.52 -12.16 -16.42
CA GLN A 150 11.15 -12.15 -17.74
C GLN A 150 11.50 -10.72 -18.23
N SER A 151 12.25 -10.65 -19.31
CA SER A 151 12.57 -9.39 -20.00
C SER A 151 11.68 -9.26 -21.23
N ALA A 152 11.19 -8.07 -21.49
CA ALA A 152 10.52 -7.82 -22.75
C ALA A 152 11.50 -8.06 -23.91
N SER A 153 11.13 -8.89 -24.88
CA SER A 153 11.91 -9.12 -26.09
C SER A 153 11.24 -8.42 -27.28
N ASN A 154 12.05 -7.89 -28.17
CA ASN A 154 11.62 -7.33 -29.44
C ASN A 154 12.56 -7.82 -30.55
N GLN A 155 12.33 -7.36 -31.78
CA GLN A 155 13.15 -7.71 -32.94
C GLN A 155 14.66 -7.40 -32.77
N ASN A 156 15.01 -6.52 -31.83
CA ASN A 156 16.39 -6.10 -31.53
C ASN A 156 17.03 -6.86 -30.35
N GLY A 157 16.33 -7.88 -29.80
CA GLY A 157 16.80 -8.72 -28.70
C GLY A 157 16.05 -8.57 -27.39
N GLU A 158 16.58 -9.17 -26.34
CA GLU A 158 16.01 -9.07 -24.99
C GLU A 158 16.28 -7.71 -24.35
N GLY A 159 15.27 -7.19 -23.64
CA GLY A 159 15.39 -5.98 -22.86
C GLY A 159 16.41 -6.13 -21.71
N SER A 160 17.06 -5.03 -21.36
CA SER A 160 18.12 -5.01 -20.34
C SER A 160 17.63 -5.29 -18.92
N PHE A 161 16.32 -5.21 -18.66
CA PHE A 161 15.75 -5.34 -17.30
C PHE A 161 14.45 -6.15 -17.31
N PRO A 162 14.21 -6.96 -16.27
CA PRO A 162 12.92 -7.60 -16.08
C PRO A 162 11.82 -6.55 -15.83
N GLN A 163 10.61 -6.84 -16.28
CA GLN A 163 9.50 -5.89 -16.24
C GLN A 163 8.24 -6.52 -15.64
N VAL A 164 7.63 -5.82 -14.70
CA VAL A 164 6.30 -6.15 -14.19
C VAL A 164 5.26 -5.33 -14.92
N ARG A 165 4.31 -6.01 -15.57
CA ARG A 165 3.14 -5.38 -16.16
C ARG A 165 1.97 -5.51 -15.19
N MET A 166 1.34 -4.40 -14.88
CA MET A 166 0.15 -4.35 -14.05
C MET A 166 -0.97 -3.66 -14.82
N VAL A 167 -2.18 -4.21 -14.71
CA VAL A 167 -3.41 -3.57 -15.19
C VAL A 167 -4.25 -3.28 -13.95
N CYS A 168 -4.64 -2.03 -13.78
CA CYS A 168 -5.51 -1.57 -12.71
C CYS A 168 -6.89 -1.22 -13.27
N GLN A 169 -7.92 -1.64 -12.55
CA GLN A 169 -9.27 -1.18 -12.74
C GLN A 169 -9.68 -0.35 -11.53
N MET A 170 -10.23 0.82 -11.78
CA MET A 170 -10.60 1.78 -10.74
C MET A 170 -12.01 2.30 -10.99
N GLU A 171 -12.82 2.38 -9.96
CA GLU A 171 -14.11 3.04 -9.98
C GLU A 171 -13.89 4.56 -9.96
N LEU A 172 -14.59 5.32 -10.83
CA LEU A 172 -14.28 6.73 -11.08
C LEU A 172 -15.08 7.72 -10.23
N THR A 173 -16.15 7.28 -9.61
CA THR A 173 -17.12 8.19 -8.98
C THR A 173 -16.95 8.32 -7.48
N SER A 174 -16.27 7.36 -6.84
CA SER A 174 -16.06 7.30 -5.38
C SER A 174 -14.61 7.46 -4.92
N HIS A 175 -13.71 7.87 -5.80
CA HIS A 175 -12.26 8.05 -5.53
C HIS A 175 -11.93 9.18 -4.56
#